data_5a371894021417e5edd3c92e341757f7
#
_entry.id   5a371894021417e5edd3c92e341757f7
#
_cell.length_a   1.000
_cell.length_b   1.000
_cell.length_c   1.000
_cell.angle_alpha   90.00
_cell.angle_beta   90.00
_cell.angle_gamma   90.00
#
_symmetry.space_group_name_H-M   'P 1'
#
loop_
_entity.id
_entity.type
_entity.pdbx_description
1 polymer ?
#
loop_
_entity_poly.entity_id
_entity_poly.type
_entity_poly.pdbx_seq_one_letter_code
_entity_poly.pdbx_strand_id
1 'polypeptide(L)'
;MSNVPTDIEIAQAANKHPIFEIAAKLNIPADDIIPFGNDKAKIGYDFLSSLGDKEDGKLILVTAISPTPAGEGKTTTTVGLGDGLNAIGKNAVICLREPSLGPWFGMKGGAAGGDYAQVVPMTDINLHFTGDFHAIGAAHNLLSAMIDNHMHWENQLNIDPRRVTWRRVVDMNDRALRTITSGLGGYHNGVVREAGFDITVASEIMAIFCLATDLEDLRQRIGNITIGHTRDKKPVKASDLQAEGAMTALLRDALQPNLVQTLENNPALMHGGPFANIAHGCNSVIATKTALKLADYVVTEAGFGADLGAEKFLDIKCRKAGLHPDAVVLVATTKALKMHGGVAKSDLKGENVEAIVKGCENLSRHIRNLGQFSVPVTVAINHYI
;
A
#
# COMPACT_ATOMS: atom_id res chain seq x y z
N MET A 1 3.66 12.49 -35.91
CA MET A 1 3.90 12.01 -34.54
C MET A 1 2.91 10.90 -34.31
N SER A 2 3.36 9.67 -34.12
CA SER A 2 2.47 8.55 -33.73
C SER A 2 1.81 8.94 -32.40
N ASN A 3 0.49 8.96 -32.37
CA ASN A 3 -0.28 9.25 -31.17
C ASN A 3 -0.10 8.04 -30.26
N VAL A 4 0.85 8.07 -29.34
CA VAL A 4 1.00 7.01 -28.32
C VAL A 4 -0.24 7.07 -27.44
N PRO A 5 -1.03 5.96 -27.29
CA PRO A 5 -2.19 5.96 -26.44
C PRO A 5 -1.84 6.32 -24.99
N THR A 6 -2.76 6.94 -24.30
CA THR A 6 -2.61 7.21 -22.87
C THR A 6 -2.76 5.92 -22.05
N ASP A 7 -2.24 5.89 -20.80
CA ASP A 7 -2.36 4.74 -19.90
C ASP A 7 -3.81 4.26 -19.75
N ILE A 8 -4.75 5.20 -19.72
CA ILE A 8 -6.18 4.87 -19.59
C ILE A 8 -6.76 4.26 -20.87
N GLU A 9 -6.34 4.73 -22.04
CA GLU A 9 -6.75 4.16 -23.32
C GLU A 9 -6.20 2.74 -23.49
N ILE A 10 -4.94 2.51 -23.09
CA ILE A 10 -4.33 1.17 -23.08
C ILE A 10 -5.10 0.24 -22.15
N ALA A 11 -5.39 0.68 -20.92
CA ALA A 11 -6.13 -0.12 -19.94
C ALA A 11 -7.58 -0.43 -20.38
N GLN A 12 -8.25 0.52 -21.04
CA GLN A 12 -9.60 0.32 -21.56
C GLN A 12 -9.66 -0.63 -22.76
N ALA A 13 -8.60 -0.64 -23.56
CA ALA A 13 -8.47 -1.56 -24.71
C ALA A 13 -8.00 -2.97 -24.30
N ALA A 14 -7.68 -3.21 -23.04
CA ALA A 14 -7.17 -4.48 -22.55
C ALA A 14 -8.18 -5.62 -22.74
N ASN A 15 -7.69 -6.76 -23.28
CA ASN A 15 -8.45 -8.00 -23.35
C ASN A 15 -8.34 -8.75 -22.02
N LYS A 16 -9.22 -8.42 -21.07
CA LYS A 16 -9.22 -9.01 -19.74
C LYS A 16 -9.86 -10.39 -19.75
N HIS A 17 -9.23 -11.34 -19.06
CA HIS A 17 -9.82 -12.65 -18.81
C HIS A 17 -10.76 -12.59 -17.60
N PRO A 18 -11.79 -13.44 -17.53
CA PRO A 18 -12.60 -13.60 -16.33
C PRO A 18 -11.73 -13.92 -15.12
N ILE A 19 -12.05 -13.29 -13.98
CA ILE A 19 -11.21 -13.43 -12.77
C ILE A 19 -11.07 -14.88 -12.29
N PHE A 20 -12.05 -15.75 -12.60
CA PHE A 20 -11.99 -17.17 -12.30
C PHE A 20 -10.87 -17.88 -13.08
N GLU A 21 -10.58 -17.46 -14.31
CA GLU A 21 -9.47 -18.00 -15.10
C GLU A 21 -8.12 -17.54 -14.53
N ILE A 22 -8.05 -16.32 -14.02
CA ILE A 22 -6.85 -15.82 -13.34
C ILE A 22 -6.62 -16.55 -12.01
N ALA A 23 -7.68 -16.81 -11.25
CA ALA A 23 -7.61 -17.61 -10.03
C ALA A 23 -7.13 -19.05 -10.32
N ALA A 24 -7.62 -19.66 -11.41
CA ALA A 24 -7.23 -20.99 -11.82
C ALA A 24 -5.72 -21.10 -12.14
N LYS A 25 -5.08 -20.04 -12.66
CA LYS A 25 -3.62 -20.00 -12.86
C LYS A 25 -2.82 -20.15 -11.55
N LEU A 26 -3.43 -19.79 -10.42
CA LEU A 26 -2.87 -19.92 -9.08
C LEU A 26 -3.38 -21.18 -8.35
N ASN A 27 -4.13 -22.03 -9.02
CA ASN A 27 -4.81 -23.18 -8.42
C ASN A 27 -5.75 -22.80 -7.26
N ILE A 28 -6.37 -21.63 -7.33
CA ILE A 28 -7.40 -21.19 -6.38
C ILE A 28 -8.74 -21.71 -6.90
N PRO A 29 -9.47 -22.55 -6.13
CA PRO A 29 -10.79 -23.03 -6.51
C PRO A 29 -11.79 -21.88 -6.71
N ALA A 30 -12.75 -22.06 -7.61
CA ALA A 30 -13.76 -21.04 -7.90
C ALA A 30 -14.63 -20.70 -6.67
N ASP A 31 -14.89 -21.67 -5.81
CA ASP A 31 -15.69 -21.48 -4.58
C ASP A 31 -14.92 -20.71 -3.49
N ASP A 32 -13.61 -20.57 -3.63
CA ASP A 32 -12.73 -19.89 -2.66
C ASP A 32 -12.46 -18.42 -3.02
N ILE A 33 -13.03 -17.93 -4.13
CA ILE A 33 -12.97 -16.52 -4.49
C ILE A 33 -14.32 -15.84 -4.40
N ILE A 34 -14.31 -14.58 -3.98
CA ILE A 34 -15.50 -13.73 -3.87
C ILE A 34 -15.42 -12.68 -4.97
N PRO A 35 -16.18 -12.84 -6.07
CA PRO A 35 -16.06 -11.96 -7.24
C PRO A 35 -16.65 -10.57 -6.96
N PHE A 36 -15.98 -9.55 -7.45
CA PHE A 36 -16.44 -8.16 -7.54
C PHE A 36 -16.56 -7.78 -9.02
N GLY A 37 -17.60 -8.26 -9.69
CA GLY A 37 -17.74 -8.24 -11.14
C GLY A 37 -16.88 -9.34 -11.81
N ASN A 38 -16.52 -9.12 -13.08
CA ASN A 38 -15.81 -10.14 -13.87
C ASN A 38 -14.29 -10.06 -13.74
N ASP A 39 -13.75 -8.92 -13.30
CA ASP A 39 -12.34 -8.56 -13.49
C ASP A 39 -11.53 -8.56 -12.19
N LYS A 40 -12.18 -8.71 -11.04
CA LYS A 40 -11.55 -8.66 -9.72
C LYS A 40 -12.30 -9.53 -8.72
N ALA A 41 -11.58 -10.03 -7.72
CA ALA A 41 -12.15 -10.85 -6.65
C ALA A 41 -11.35 -10.70 -5.37
N LYS A 42 -11.94 -11.12 -4.24
CA LYS A 42 -11.20 -11.38 -3.00
C LYS A 42 -10.92 -12.87 -2.85
N ILE A 43 -9.82 -13.21 -2.17
CA ILE A 43 -9.48 -14.60 -1.85
C ILE A 43 -10.04 -14.92 -0.46
N GLY A 44 -10.87 -15.96 -0.37
CA GLY A 44 -11.59 -16.33 0.85
C GLY A 44 -10.69 -16.85 1.98
N TYR A 45 -11.14 -16.67 3.23
CA TYR A 45 -10.39 -17.05 4.43
C TYR A 45 -10.11 -18.55 4.52
N ASP A 46 -11.05 -19.40 4.09
CA ASP A 46 -10.88 -20.85 4.15
C ASP A 46 -9.71 -21.30 3.29
N PHE A 47 -9.60 -20.74 2.09
CA PHE A 47 -8.45 -20.97 1.22
C PHE A 47 -7.15 -20.44 1.81
N LEU A 48 -7.15 -19.19 2.31
CA LEU A 48 -5.96 -18.61 2.95
C LEU A 48 -5.45 -19.48 4.09
N SER A 49 -6.36 -20.01 4.91
CA SER A 49 -6.04 -20.90 6.04
C SER A 49 -5.46 -22.24 5.57
N SER A 50 -5.85 -22.71 4.40
CA SER A 50 -5.38 -24.00 3.83
C SER A 50 -3.94 -23.95 3.32
N LEU A 51 -3.36 -22.75 3.15
CA LEU A 51 -2.04 -22.57 2.55
C LEU A 51 -0.86 -22.79 3.51
N GLY A 52 -1.13 -22.95 4.82
CA GLY A 52 -0.13 -22.86 5.89
C GLY A 52 1.15 -23.68 5.71
N ASP A 53 1.03 -24.93 5.23
CA ASP A 53 2.15 -25.90 5.14
C ASP A 53 2.86 -25.91 3.77
N LYS A 54 2.43 -25.09 2.81
CA LYS A 54 3.13 -25.00 1.51
C LYS A 54 4.47 -24.30 1.67
N GLU A 55 5.47 -24.72 0.89
CA GLU A 55 6.74 -24.00 0.78
C GLU A 55 6.55 -22.62 0.17
N ASP A 56 7.37 -21.66 0.62
CA ASP A 56 7.36 -20.30 0.10
C ASP A 56 8.15 -20.24 -1.23
N GLY A 57 7.63 -19.49 -2.19
CA GLY A 57 8.37 -19.07 -3.36
C GLY A 57 9.43 -18.01 -3.05
N LYS A 58 10.10 -17.54 -4.08
CA LYS A 58 11.16 -16.53 -4.00
C LYS A 58 10.58 -15.11 -3.98
N LEU A 59 11.00 -14.31 -3.00
CA LEU A 59 10.54 -12.93 -2.85
C LEU A 59 11.54 -11.95 -3.49
N ILE A 60 11.06 -11.16 -4.45
CA ILE A 60 11.84 -10.13 -5.13
C ILE A 60 11.27 -8.76 -4.75
N LEU A 61 12.12 -7.92 -4.13
CA LEU A 61 11.75 -6.54 -3.80
C LEU A 61 12.22 -5.60 -4.91
N VAL A 62 11.31 -4.83 -5.48
CA VAL A 62 11.63 -3.71 -6.38
C VAL A 62 11.63 -2.41 -5.57
N THR A 63 12.73 -1.67 -5.65
CA THR A 63 12.90 -0.36 -5.03
C THR A 63 13.61 0.58 -6.00
N ALA A 64 13.94 1.80 -5.60
CA ALA A 64 14.63 2.74 -6.48
C ALA A 64 15.65 3.58 -5.71
N ILE A 65 16.46 4.32 -6.47
CA ILE A 65 17.30 5.39 -5.94
C ILE A 65 16.44 6.51 -5.33
N SER A 66 17.05 7.53 -4.73
CA SER A 66 16.31 8.65 -4.13
C SER A 66 15.32 9.25 -5.12
N PRO A 67 14.05 9.50 -4.69
CA PRO A 67 12.98 9.91 -5.58
C PRO A 67 13.23 11.30 -6.17
N THR A 68 12.84 11.46 -7.44
CA THR A 68 12.91 12.73 -8.16
C THR A 68 11.52 13.12 -8.70
N PRO A 69 11.27 14.38 -9.02
CA PRO A 69 10.03 14.79 -9.69
C PRO A 69 9.81 14.15 -11.08
N ALA A 70 10.84 13.52 -11.64
CA ALA A 70 10.76 12.83 -12.93
C ALA A 70 10.15 11.40 -12.79
N GLY A 71 10.11 10.87 -11.56
CA GLY A 71 9.73 9.48 -11.27
C GLY A 71 10.85 8.47 -11.55
N GLU A 72 10.78 7.31 -10.95
CA GLU A 72 11.78 6.24 -11.08
C GLU A 72 11.24 5.01 -11.80
N GLY A 73 9.90 4.90 -11.98
CA GLY A 73 9.27 3.80 -12.71
C GLY A 73 9.26 2.47 -11.95
N LYS A 74 9.21 2.50 -10.61
CA LYS A 74 9.17 1.27 -9.78
C LYS A 74 8.01 0.34 -10.13
N THR A 75 6.79 0.86 -10.16
CA THR A 75 5.60 0.06 -10.40
C THR A 75 5.61 -0.53 -11.81
N THR A 76 5.98 0.25 -12.82
CA THR A 76 6.17 -0.22 -14.20
C THR A 76 7.21 -1.34 -14.26
N THR A 77 8.34 -1.19 -13.55
CA THR A 77 9.38 -2.24 -13.47
C THR A 77 8.86 -3.47 -12.71
N THR A 78 8.08 -3.29 -11.65
CA THR A 78 7.51 -4.39 -10.86
C THR A 78 6.56 -5.24 -11.71
N VAL A 79 5.64 -4.58 -12.42
CA VAL A 79 4.69 -5.25 -13.31
C VAL A 79 5.43 -5.91 -14.48
N GLY A 80 6.30 -5.16 -15.16
CA GLY A 80 7.08 -5.68 -16.29
C GLY A 80 8.00 -6.86 -15.91
N LEU A 81 8.57 -6.87 -14.71
CA LEU A 81 9.36 -8.00 -14.21
C LEU A 81 8.48 -9.23 -13.96
N GLY A 82 7.31 -9.06 -13.34
CA GLY A 82 6.36 -10.14 -13.12
C GLY A 82 5.85 -10.75 -14.43
N ASP A 83 5.48 -9.89 -15.39
CA ASP A 83 5.07 -10.34 -16.73
C ASP A 83 6.23 -11.00 -17.47
N GLY A 84 7.43 -10.47 -17.40
CA GLY A 84 8.62 -11.05 -18.00
C GLY A 84 8.98 -12.43 -17.45
N LEU A 85 8.84 -12.63 -16.13
CA LEU A 85 9.03 -13.95 -15.51
C LEU A 85 8.00 -14.97 -16.04
N ASN A 86 6.73 -14.58 -16.12
CA ASN A 86 5.69 -15.46 -16.68
C ASN A 86 5.93 -15.75 -18.18
N ALA A 87 6.38 -14.77 -18.95
CA ALA A 87 6.69 -14.94 -20.38
C ALA A 87 7.80 -15.95 -20.65
N ILE A 88 8.76 -16.10 -19.72
CA ILE A 88 9.82 -17.12 -19.81
C ILE A 88 9.46 -18.44 -19.12
N GLY A 89 8.17 -18.65 -18.81
CA GLY A 89 7.65 -19.89 -18.24
C GLY A 89 7.86 -20.08 -16.75
N LYS A 90 8.12 -18.99 -15.99
CA LYS A 90 8.13 -19.03 -14.52
C LYS A 90 6.74 -18.71 -14.01
N ASN A 91 6.37 -19.30 -12.87
CA ASN A 91 5.13 -18.97 -12.18
C ASN A 91 5.39 -17.79 -11.24
N ALA A 92 4.94 -16.59 -11.64
CA ALA A 92 5.18 -15.36 -10.87
C ALA A 92 3.88 -14.61 -10.57
N VAL A 93 3.78 -14.06 -9.35
CA VAL A 93 2.70 -13.20 -8.89
C VAL A 93 3.26 -11.83 -8.50
N ILE A 94 2.52 -10.79 -8.83
CA ILE A 94 2.87 -9.41 -8.50
C ILE A 94 2.06 -8.98 -7.26
N CYS A 95 2.71 -8.34 -6.29
CA CYS A 95 2.05 -7.81 -5.10
C CYS A 95 2.22 -6.29 -5.01
N LEU A 96 1.13 -5.54 -5.11
CA LEU A 96 1.10 -4.08 -5.13
C LEU A 96 0.22 -3.51 -4.01
N ARG A 97 0.41 -2.21 -3.77
CA ARG A 97 -0.49 -1.42 -2.92
C ARG A 97 -1.69 -0.95 -3.72
N GLU A 98 -2.81 -0.79 -3.02
CA GLU A 98 -3.94 -0.04 -3.54
C GLU A 98 -3.64 1.46 -3.55
N PRO A 99 -4.07 2.21 -4.57
CA PRO A 99 -3.93 3.66 -4.62
C PRO A 99 -4.97 4.38 -3.77
N SER A 100 -4.59 5.53 -3.20
CA SER A 100 -5.50 6.46 -2.53
C SER A 100 -6.10 7.45 -3.53
N LEU A 101 -7.34 7.86 -3.31
CA LEU A 101 -8.05 8.85 -4.14
C LEU A 101 -7.34 10.21 -4.16
N GLY A 102 -6.79 10.65 -3.03
CA GLY A 102 -6.11 11.93 -2.95
C GLY A 102 -4.93 12.05 -3.93
N PRO A 103 -3.94 11.16 -3.92
CA PRO A 103 -2.87 11.13 -4.93
C PRO A 103 -3.35 10.92 -6.36
N TRP A 104 -4.40 10.14 -6.59
CA TRP A 104 -4.96 9.93 -7.93
C TRP A 104 -5.46 11.21 -8.57
N PHE A 105 -6.25 12.00 -7.83
CA PHE A 105 -6.71 13.32 -8.27
C PHE A 105 -5.66 14.43 -8.08
N GLY A 106 -4.49 14.09 -7.54
CA GLY A 106 -3.37 15.00 -7.32
C GLY A 106 -2.29 14.90 -8.40
N MET A 107 -1.04 15.18 -7.97
CA MET A 107 0.11 15.23 -8.89
C MET A 107 0.77 13.88 -9.20
N LYS A 108 0.43 12.80 -8.48
CA LYS A 108 1.16 11.52 -8.58
C LYS A 108 0.55 10.51 -9.55
N GLY A 109 -0.70 10.66 -9.95
CA GLY A 109 -1.41 9.63 -10.71
C GLY A 109 -1.64 8.34 -9.90
N GLY A 110 -2.08 7.26 -10.59
CA GLY A 110 -2.43 5.98 -9.97
C GLY A 110 -1.24 5.07 -9.66
N ALA A 111 -1.53 3.95 -8.97
CA ALA A 111 -0.55 2.93 -8.58
C ALA A 111 -0.65 1.64 -9.42
N ALA A 112 -1.33 1.67 -10.57
CA ALA A 112 -1.56 0.50 -11.41
C ALA A 112 -0.45 0.22 -12.45
N GLY A 113 0.65 0.95 -12.42
CA GLY A 113 1.69 0.91 -13.45
C GLY A 113 1.50 1.98 -14.52
N GLY A 114 2.17 1.84 -15.66
CA GLY A 114 2.07 2.77 -16.79
C GLY A 114 2.44 2.12 -18.12
N ASP A 115 2.10 2.78 -19.22
CA ASP A 115 2.27 2.26 -20.58
C ASP A 115 1.67 0.84 -20.70
N TYR A 116 2.42 -0.12 -21.19
CA TYR A 116 2.01 -1.51 -21.34
C TYR A 116 2.31 -2.40 -20.12
N ALA A 117 2.89 -1.87 -19.06
CA ALA A 117 3.12 -2.58 -17.79
C ALA A 117 2.12 -2.09 -16.73
N GLN A 118 0.88 -2.52 -16.84
CA GLN A 118 -0.24 -2.11 -15.98
C GLN A 118 -0.99 -3.30 -15.39
N VAL A 119 -1.60 -3.05 -14.22
CA VAL A 119 -2.61 -3.92 -13.61
C VAL A 119 -4.01 -3.37 -13.94
N VAL A 120 -4.92 -4.25 -14.31
CA VAL A 120 -6.28 -3.91 -14.72
C VAL A 120 -7.31 -4.66 -13.86
N PRO A 121 -8.51 -4.06 -13.64
CA PRO A 121 -9.10 -2.86 -14.25
C PRO A 121 -8.59 -1.55 -13.63
N MET A 122 -7.84 -0.76 -14.38
CA MET A 122 -7.16 0.44 -13.89
C MET A 122 -8.11 1.46 -13.24
N THR A 123 -9.28 1.71 -13.86
CA THR A 123 -10.24 2.70 -13.38
C THR A 123 -10.79 2.31 -12.02
N ASP A 124 -11.23 1.06 -11.86
CA ASP A 124 -11.77 0.56 -10.60
C ASP A 124 -10.72 0.60 -9.49
N ILE A 125 -9.50 0.13 -9.81
CA ILE A 125 -8.37 0.13 -8.88
C ILE A 125 -8.08 1.54 -8.34
N ASN A 126 -8.10 2.56 -9.22
CA ASN A 126 -7.77 3.93 -8.83
C ASN A 126 -8.93 4.70 -8.18
N LEU A 127 -10.16 4.21 -8.27
CA LEU A 127 -11.34 4.86 -7.71
C LEU A 127 -11.93 4.04 -6.55
N HIS A 128 -12.95 3.26 -6.81
CA HIS A 128 -13.61 2.40 -5.82
C HIS A 128 -13.35 0.93 -6.16
N PHE A 129 -12.27 0.40 -5.63
CA PHE A 129 -11.79 -0.93 -5.98
C PHE A 129 -12.71 -2.05 -5.46
N THR A 130 -12.57 -2.42 -4.20
CA THR A 130 -13.39 -3.45 -3.52
C THR A 130 -13.94 -2.97 -2.18
N GLY A 131 -13.73 -1.69 -1.85
CA GLY A 131 -14.25 -1.07 -0.64
C GLY A 131 -13.31 -1.09 0.56
N ASP A 132 -12.07 -1.55 0.43
CA ASP A 132 -11.14 -1.70 1.55
C ASP A 132 -10.82 -0.36 2.22
N PHE A 133 -10.59 0.69 1.44
CA PHE A 133 -10.33 2.02 1.99
C PHE A 133 -11.55 2.63 2.66
N HIS A 134 -12.75 2.35 2.14
CA HIS A 134 -13.98 2.72 2.81
C HIS A 134 -14.12 2.01 4.16
N ALA A 135 -13.86 0.71 4.22
CA ALA A 135 -13.90 -0.06 5.46
C ALA A 135 -12.90 0.45 6.49
N ILE A 136 -11.66 0.76 6.06
CA ILE A 136 -10.62 1.35 6.91
C ILE A 136 -11.04 2.70 7.45
N GLY A 137 -11.57 3.58 6.58
CA GLY A 137 -12.09 4.90 6.98
C GLY A 137 -13.27 4.78 7.94
N ALA A 138 -14.20 3.86 7.69
CA ALA A 138 -15.35 3.61 8.55
C ALA A 138 -14.93 3.12 9.95
N ALA A 139 -14.03 2.13 10.03
CA ALA A 139 -13.51 1.62 11.29
C ALA A 139 -12.76 2.70 12.09
N HIS A 140 -11.94 3.51 11.40
CA HIS A 140 -11.20 4.62 12.01
C HIS A 140 -12.15 5.67 12.60
N ASN A 141 -13.15 6.09 11.82
CA ASN A 141 -14.09 7.13 12.21
C ASN A 141 -15.10 6.63 13.26
N LEU A 142 -15.43 5.32 13.27
CA LEU A 142 -16.21 4.71 14.34
C LEU A 142 -15.51 4.92 15.70
N LEU A 143 -14.22 4.63 15.79
CA LEU A 143 -13.45 4.84 17.03
C LEU A 143 -13.48 6.31 17.45
N SER A 144 -13.32 7.25 16.52
CA SER A 144 -13.43 8.68 16.82
C SER A 144 -14.81 9.07 17.37
N ALA A 145 -15.87 8.54 16.77
CA ALA A 145 -17.24 8.78 17.24
C ALA A 145 -17.47 8.17 18.63
N MET A 146 -16.94 6.97 18.90
CA MET A 146 -17.04 6.32 20.22
C MET A 146 -16.32 7.12 21.30
N ILE A 147 -15.15 7.69 21.01
CA ILE A 147 -14.42 8.57 21.94
C ILE A 147 -15.26 9.79 22.29
N ASP A 148 -15.80 10.50 21.30
CA ASP A 148 -16.60 11.69 21.52
C ASP A 148 -17.90 11.36 22.27
N ASN A 149 -18.55 10.24 21.94
CA ASN A 149 -19.74 9.78 22.63
C ASN A 149 -19.45 9.41 24.10
N HIS A 150 -18.33 8.72 24.37
CA HIS A 150 -17.92 8.38 25.74
C HIS A 150 -17.67 9.62 26.57
N MET A 151 -16.99 10.64 26.02
CA MET A 151 -16.76 11.90 26.74
C MET A 151 -18.05 12.70 26.99
N HIS A 152 -19.04 12.59 26.10
CA HIS A 152 -20.34 13.24 26.24
C HIS A 152 -21.18 12.60 27.36
N TRP A 153 -21.20 11.28 27.44
CA TRP A 153 -21.92 10.50 28.46
C TRP A 153 -20.98 10.09 29.58
N GLU A 154 -21.06 10.74 30.75
CA GLU A 154 -20.40 10.37 32.00
C GLU A 154 -18.85 10.32 31.99
N ASN A 155 -18.20 10.11 30.86
CA ASN A 155 -16.73 10.02 30.72
C ASN A 155 -16.07 9.16 31.85
N GLN A 156 -16.55 7.94 32.04
CA GLN A 156 -16.09 7.05 33.11
C GLN A 156 -14.58 6.77 33.09
N LEU A 157 -13.97 6.78 31.91
CA LEU A 157 -12.52 6.64 31.73
C LEU A 157 -11.75 7.93 32.07
N ASN A 158 -12.44 9.03 32.43
CA ASN A 158 -11.83 10.30 32.75
C ASN A 158 -10.88 10.84 31.66
N ILE A 159 -11.25 10.68 30.38
CA ILE A 159 -10.48 11.15 29.24
C ILE A 159 -10.40 12.69 29.30
N ASP A 160 -9.19 13.26 29.18
CA ASP A 160 -9.02 14.69 29.00
C ASP A 160 -9.27 15.08 27.53
N PRO A 161 -10.31 15.87 27.21
CA PRO A 161 -10.63 16.26 25.83
C PRO A 161 -9.46 16.94 25.09
N ARG A 162 -8.54 17.58 25.84
CA ARG A 162 -7.33 18.23 25.28
C ARG A 162 -6.20 17.24 24.99
N ARG A 163 -6.36 15.97 25.39
CA ARG A 163 -5.36 14.91 25.25
C ARG A 163 -5.84 13.74 24.40
N VAL A 164 -6.93 13.94 23.67
CA VAL A 164 -7.36 12.98 22.63
C VAL A 164 -6.39 13.11 21.47
N THR A 165 -5.72 11.99 21.14
CA THR A 165 -4.74 11.91 20.04
C THR A 165 -5.36 11.36 18.76
N TRP A 166 -6.53 10.75 18.87
CA TRP A 166 -7.23 10.12 17.74
C TRP A 166 -8.04 11.14 16.95
N ARG A 167 -7.74 11.26 15.66
CA ARG A 167 -8.42 12.17 14.72
C ARG A 167 -9.41 11.40 13.87
N ARG A 168 -10.01 12.04 12.89
CA ARG A 168 -10.82 11.40 11.84
C ARG A 168 -9.99 11.20 10.58
N VAL A 169 -10.53 10.46 9.60
CA VAL A 169 -9.90 10.31 8.30
C VAL A 169 -10.89 10.51 7.16
N VAL A 170 -10.36 10.95 6.03
CA VAL A 170 -11.03 10.98 4.73
C VAL A 170 -10.00 10.66 3.66
N ASP A 171 -10.36 9.86 2.65
CA ASP A 171 -9.40 9.49 1.60
C ASP A 171 -9.29 10.57 0.53
N MET A 172 -8.91 11.78 0.96
CA MET A 172 -8.73 12.96 0.11
C MET A 172 -7.68 13.89 0.71
N ASN A 173 -6.92 14.57 -0.16
CA ASN A 173 -6.04 15.64 0.27
C ASN A 173 -6.87 16.91 0.52
N ASP A 174 -7.24 17.16 1.77
CA ASP A 174 -8.03 18.34 2.18
C ASP A 174 -7.30 19.12 3.29
N ARG A 175 -6.66 20.23 2.90
CA ARG A 175 -5.94 21.07 3.86
C ARG A 175 -6.85 21.85 4.81
N ALA A 176 -8.10 22.11 4.41
CA ALA A 176 -9.04 22.86 5.25
C ALA A 176 -9.51 22.04 6.45
N LEU A 177 -9.48 20.71 6.35
CA LEU A 177 -9.87 19.80 7.42
C LEU A 177 -8.72 19.37 8.33
N ARG A 178 -7.49 19.84 8.11
CA ARG A 178 -6.32 19.43 8.93
C ARG A 178 -6.49 19.76 10.39
N THR A 179 -7.08 20.90 10.69
CA THR A 179 -7.40 21.31 12.07
C THR A 179 -8.77 21.97 12.07
N ILE A 180 -9.67 21.44 12.88
CA ILE A 180 -11.04 21.93 13.03
C ILE A 180 -11.41 22.01 14.50
N THR A 181 -12.46 22.75 14.80
CA THR A 181 -13.16 22.66 16.09
C THR A 181 -14.36 21.71 15.91
N SER A 182 -14.39 20.64 16.68
CA SER A 182 -15.52 19.68 16.70
C SER A 182 -16.42 19.95 17.91
N GLY A 183 -17.67 19.46 17.86
CA GLY A 183 -18.63 19.53 18.96
C GLY A 183 -19.36 20.87 19.09
N LEU A 184 -19.25 21.77 18.10
CA LEU A 184 -20.03 23.02 18.07
C LEU A 184 -21.52 22.75 17.85
N GLY A 185 -22.39 23.63 18.35
CA GLY A 185 -23.86 23.57 18.17
C GLY A 185 -24.62 23.22 19.45
N GLY A 186 -23.98 23.32 20.60
CA GLY A 186 -24.61 23.17 21.92
C GLY A 186 -24.43 21.78 22.54
N TYR A 187 -25.07 21.58 23.69
CA TYR A 187 -24.88 20.40 24.56
C TYR A 187 -25.02 19.06 23.82
N HIS A 188 -25.99 18.95 22.93
CA HIS A 188 -26.28 17.69 22.21
C HIS A 188 -25.19 17.26 21.21
N ASN A 189 -24.26 18.16 20.88
CA ASN A 189 -23.19 17.87 19.91
C ASN A 189 -21.87 17.42 20.55
N GLY A 190 -21.86 17.21 21.87
CA GLY A 190 -20.70 16.70 22.62
C GLY A 190 -19.79 17.77 23.15
N VAL A 191 -18.55 17.39 23.46
CA VAL A 191 -17.53 18.25 24.06
C VAL A 191 -16.79 18.99 22.96
N VAL A 192 -16.75 20.33 23.04
CA VAL A 192 -16.00 21.16 22.10
C VAL A 192 -14.51 20.92 22.28
N ARG A 193 -13.82 20.53 21.22
CA ARG A 193 -12.38 20.28 21.22
C ARG A 193 -11.74 20.51 19.85
N GLU A 194 -10.41 20.66 19.85
CA GLU A 194 -9.65 20.59 18.62
C GLU A 194 -9.68 19.15 18.06
N ALA A 195 -9.88 19.00 16.76
CA ALA A 195 -9.85 17.76 16.04
C ALA A 195 -9.30 18.01 14.61
N GLY A 196 -9.43 17.02 13.72
CA GLY A 196 -9.05 17.16 12.32
C GLY A 196 -9.24 15.89 11.57
N PHE A 197 -8.91 15.94 10.28
CA PHE A 197 -8.93 14.78 9.38
C PHE A 197 -7.54 14.56 8.80
N ASP A 198 -7.07 13.32 8.89
CA ASP A 198 -5.90 12.85 8.16
C ASP A 198 -6.35 12.06 6.91
N ILE A 199 -5.45 11.79 5.98
CA ILE A 199 -5.80 10.95 4.83
C ILE A 199 -5.84 9.47 5.25
N THR A 200 -6.79 8.70 4.76
CA THR A 200 -7.01 7.29 5.16
C THR A 200 -5.75 6.44 5.08
N VAL A 201 -4.92 6.62 4.06
CA VAL A 201 -3.67 5.87 3.85
C VAL A 201 -2.54 6.25 4.82
N ALA A 202 -2.70 7.32 5.59
CA ALA A 202 -1.80 7.71 6.67
C ALA A 202 -2.31 7.30 8.06
N SER A 203 -3.43 6.61 8.14
CA SER A 203 -4.03 6.20 9.41
C SER A 203 -3.29 5.04 10.07
N GLU A 204 -3.36 4.96 11.40
CA GLU A 204 -2.86 3.81 12.16
C GLU A 204 -3.63 2.53 11.80
N ILE A 205 -4.93 2.62 11.50
CA ILE A 205 -5.73 1.46 11.04
C ILE A 205 -5.15 0.89 9.74
N MET A 206 -4.79 1.72 8.77
CA MET A 206 -4.14 1.25 7.53
C MET A 206 -2.83 0.53 7.83
N ALA A 207 -1.99 1.06 8.73
CA ALA A 207 -0.72 0.43 9.10
C ALA A 207 -0.93 -0.92 9.83
N ILE A 208 -1.85 -0.98 10.78
CA ILE A 208 -2.23 -2.21 11.49
C ILE A 208 -2.78 -3.25 10.51
N PHE A 209 -3.73 -2.86 9.66
CA PHE A 209 -4.33 -3.70 8.63
C PHE A 209 -3.28 -4.36 7.73
N CYS A 210 -2.30 -3.60 7.29
CA CYS A 210 -1.24 -4.12 6.42
C CYS A 210 -0.22 -5.01 7.13
N LEU A 211 -0.11 -4.94 8.46
CA LEU A 211 0.82 -5.76 9.25
C LEU A 211 0.13 -6.93 9.95
N ALA A 212 -1.18 -6.97 9.98
CA ALA A 212 -1.96 -8.07 10.58
C ALA A 212 -1.77 -9.37 9.78
N THR A 213 -1.77 -10.49 10.49
CA THR A 213 -1.63 -11.83 9.89
C THR A 213 -2.97 -12.53 9.71
N ASP A 214 -3.95 -12.18 10.52
CA ASP A 214 -5.33 -12.71 10.52
C ASP A 214 -6.27 -11.77 11.28
N LEU A 215 -7.55 -12.14 11.40
CA LEU A 215 -8.57 -11.33 12.07
C LEU A 215 -8.34 -11.19 13.58
N GLU A 216 -7.80 -12.21 14.25
CA GLU A 216 -7.55 -12.13 15.69
C GLU A 216 -6.35 -11.23 15.99
N ASP A 217 -5.27 -11.34 15.23
CA ASP A 217 -4.12 -10.42 15.32
C ASP A 217 -4.55 -8.98 15.00
N LEU A 218 -5.42 -8.79 13.97
CA LEU A 218 -6.00 -7.49 13.66
C LEU A 218 -6.75 -6.91 14.87
N ARG A 219 -7.65 -7.69 15.46
CA ARG A 219 -8.44 -7.30 16.62
C ARG A 219 -7.56 -6.92 17.82
N GLN A 220 -6.56 -7.73 18.11
CA GLN A 220 -5.64 -7.50 19.21
C GLN A 220 -4.83 -6.20 19.01
N ARG A 221 -4.34 -5.96 17.81
CA ARG A 221 -3.60 -4.72 17.47
C ARG A 221 -4.49 -3.49 17.58
N ILE A 222 -5.73 -3.55 17.08
CA ILE A 222 -6.72 -2.46 17.19
C ILE A 222 -7.00 -2.15 18.67
N GLY A 223 -7.21 -3.17 19.50
CA GLY A 223 -7.43 -2.98 20.93
C GLY A 223 -6.30 -2.25 21.64
N ASN A 224 -5.07 -2.38 21.15
CA ASN A 224 -3.88 -1.73 21.72
C ASN A 224 -3.64 -0.29 21.27
N ILE A 225 -4.44 0.26 20.37
CA ILE A 225 -4.33 1.66 19.93
C ILE A 225 -4.51 2.60 21.11
N THR A 226 -3.58 3.53 21.30
CA THR A 226 -3.72 4.62 22.29
C THR A 226 -4.53 5.75 21.67
N ILE A 227 -5.71 6.03 22.25
CA ILE A 227 -6.66 7.03 21.74
C ILE A 227 -6.52 8.40 22.37
N GLY A 228 -5.82 8.46 23.49
CA GLY A 228 -5.61 9.68 24.27
C GLY A 228 -5.15 9.36 25.69
N HIS A 229 -5.29 10.33 26.58
CA HIS A 229 -4.88 10.19 27.98
C HIS A 229 -5.96 10.71 28.92
N THR A 230 -6.01 10.13 30.12
CA THR A 230 -6.82 10.64 31.24
C THR A 230 -6.31 12.01 31.72
N ARG A 231 -7.08 12.69 32.57
CA ARG A 231 -6.62 13.92 33.24
C ARG A 231 -5.35 13.69 34.07
N ASP A 232 -5.18 12.46 34.58
CA ASP A 232 -3.97 12.04 35.33
C ASP A 232 -2.84 11.54 34.42
N LYS A 233 -2.93 11.79 33.11
CA LYS A 233 -1.92 11.45 32.08
C LYS A 233 -1.71 9.94 31.84
N LYS A 234 -2.61 9.08 32.26
CA LYS A 234 -2.56 7.65 31.94
C LYS A 234 -3.07 7.43 30.51
N PRO A 235 -2.43 6.56 29.71
CA PRO A 235 -2.91 6.24 28.36
C PRO A 235 -4.27 5.55 28.43
N VAL A 236 -5.14 5.85 27.48
CA VAL A 236 -6.42 5.18 27.26
C VAL A 236 -6.34 4.47 25.91
N LYS A 237 -6.76 3.20 25.87
CA LYS A 237 -6.72 2.36 24.68
C LYS A 237 -8.10 2.19 24.05
N ALA A 238 -8.12 1.73 22.80
CA ALA A 238 -9.37 1.39 22.11
C ALA A 238 -10.12 0.25 22.82
N SER A 239 -9.39 -0.71 23.42
CA SER A 239 -9.97 -1.79 24.23
C SER A 239 -10.67 -1.30 25.50
N ASP A 240 -10.27 -0.15 26.07
CA ASP A 240 -10.95 0.42 27.23
C ASP A 240 -12.36 0.91 26.85
N LEU A 241 -12.60 1.21 25.56
CA LEU A 241 -13.92 1.50 24.99
C LEU A 241 -14.61 0.27 24.41
N GLN A 242 -13.98 -0.91 24.44
CA GLN A 242 -14.47 -2.14 23.80
C GLN A 242 -14.75 -1.95 22.29
N ALA A 243 -13.95 -1.14 21.62
CA ALA A 243 -14.16 -0.73 20.23
C ALA A 243 -13.64 -1.78 19.22
N GLU A 244 -12.67 -2.60 19.62
CA GLU A 244 -11.92 -3.49 18.74
C GLU A 244 -12.78 -4.51 18.00
N GLY A 245 -13.84 -5.00 18.66
CA GLY A 245 -14.76 -5.97 18.06
C GLY A 245 -15.55 -5.40 16.88
N ALA A 246 -16.17 -4.22 17.07
CA ALA A 246 -16.95 -3.54 16.04
C ALA A 246 -16.04 -3.07 14.87
N MET A 247 -14.85 -2.57 15.19
CA MET A 247 -13.87 -2.16 14.17
C MET A 247 -13.39 -3.36 13.34
N THR A 248 -13.09 -4.48 13.97
CA THR A 248 -12.70 -5.72 13.27
C THR A 248 -13.83 -6.24 12.38
N ALA A 249 -15.08 -6.17 12.83
CA ALA A 249 -16.23 -6.55 12.01
C ALA A 249 -16.35 -5.70 10.73
N LEU A 250 -16.11 -4.40 10.81
CA LEU A 250 -16.08 -3.51 9.63
C LEU A 250 -14.93 -3.85 8.67
N LEU A 251 -13.82 -4.36 9.17
CA LEU A 251 -12.62 -4.68 8.40
C LEU A 251 -12.58 -6.12 7.89
N ARG A 252 -13.52 -6.98 8.32
CA ARG A 252 -13.50 -8.42 8.05
C ARG A 252 -13.32 -8.74 6.57
N ASP A 253 -14.19 -8.22 5.72
CA ASP A 253 -14.16 -8.54 4.30
C ASP A 253 -13.00 -7.81 3.59
N ALA A 254 -12.64 -6.63 4.07
CA ALA A 254 -11.50 -5.88 3.55
C ALA A 254 -10.17 -6.62 3.73
N LEU A 255 -9.98 -7.35 4.85
CA LEU A 255 -8.71 -8.01 5.16
C LEU A 255 -8.36 -9.18 4.21
N GLN A 256 -9.31 -9.64 3.40
CA GLN A 256 -9.07 -10.63 2.34
C GLN A 256 -8.35 -9.95 1.16
N PRO A 257 -7.24 -10.53 0.64
CA PRO A 257 -6.49 -9.92 -0.47
C PRO A 257 -7.31 -9.84 -1.76
N ASN A 258 -7.09 -8.78 -2.54
CA ASN A 258 -7.71 -8.59 -3.83
C ASN A 258 -6.88 -9.25 -4.93
N LEU A 259 -7.51 -10.08 -5.75
CA LEU A 259 -6.97 -10.68 -6.96
C LEU A 259 -7.40 -9.87 -8.18
N VAL A 260 -6.45 -9.52 -9.03
CA VAL A 260 -6.59 -8.84 -10.31
C VAL A 260 -5.60 -9.42 -11.32
N GLN A 261 -5.44 -8.78 -12.48
CA GLN A 261 -4.56 -9.25 -13.54
C GLN A 261 -3.75 -8.10 -14.15
N THR A 262 -2.62 -8.44 -14.78
CA THR A 262 -1.88 -7.51 -15.63
C THR A 262 -2.51 -7.43 -17.03
N LEU A 263 -2.03 -6.51 -17.88
CA LEU A 263 -2.40 -6.48 -19.31
C LEU A 263 -2.07 -7.78 -20.04
N GLU A 264 -1.05 -8.50 -19.58
CA GLU A 264 -0.63 -9.83 -20.08
C GLU A 264 -1.44 -10.99 -19.45
N ASN A 265 -2.52 -10.67 -18.70
CA ASN A 265 -3.38 -11.62 -18.00
C ASN A 265 -2.65 -12.47 -16.94
N ASN A 266 -1.56 -11.98 -16.37
CA ASN A 266 -0.89 -12.62 -15.24
C ASN A 266 -1.53 -12.18 -13.90
N PRO A 267 -1.54 -13.07 -12.89
CA PRO A 267 -2.17 -12.75 -11.61
C PRO A 267 -1.40 -11.69 -10.83
N ALA A 268 -2.15 -10.77 -10.21
CA ALA A 268 -1.61 -9.78 -9.29
C ALA A 268 -2.50 -9.67 -8.05
N LEU A 269 -1.87 -9.52 -6.88
CA LEU A 269 -2.56 -9.23 -5.62
C LEU A 269 -2.36 -7.74 -5.27
N MET A 270 -3.46 -7.02 -5.11
CA MET A 270 -3.43 -5.63 -4.65
C MET A 270 -4.13 -5.54 -3.29
N HIS A 271 -3.41 -5.11 -2.24
CA HIS A 271 -4.01 -5.09 -0.91
C HIS A 271 -3.33 -4.12 0.04
N GLY A 272 -4.13 -3.19 0.59
CA GLY A 272 -3.69 -2.13 1.46
C GLY A 272 -2.81 -1.08 0.77
N GLY A 273 -2.75 0.12 1.32
CA GLY A 273 -2.07 1.25 0.68
C GLY A 273 -1.37 2.21 1.64
N PRO A 274 -0.58 1.74 2.64
CA PRO A 274 0.04 2.63 3.61
C PRO A 274 1.08 3.53 2.94
N PHE A 275 1.09 4.82 3.31
CA PHE A 275 2.12 5.75 2.84
C PHE A 275 3.48 5.41 3.44
N ALA A 276 4.53 5.42 2.62
CA ALA A 276 5.88 5.09 3.06
C ALA A 276 6.51 6.16 3.97
N ASN A 277 6.11 7.41 3.86
CA ASN A 277 6.58 8.49 4.73
C ASN A 277 5.88 8.51 6.11
N ILE A 278 4.77 7.79 6.27
CA ILE A 278 4.01 7.72 7.52
C ILE A 278 4.11 6.31 8.15
N ALA A 279 3.97 5.27 7.33
CA ALA A 279 3.98 3.88 7.76
C ALA A 279 5.06 3.08 7.01
N HIS A 280 4.87 1.79 6.78
CA HIS A 280 5.87 0.92 6.15
C HIS A 280 5.85 0.94 4.61
N GLY A 281 4.86 1.54 3.96
CA GLY A 281 4.88 1.90 2.54
C GLY A 281 4.93 0.76 1.54
N CYS A 282 4.39 -0.41 1.90
CA CYS A 282 4.29 -1.58 1.04
C CYS A 282 2.95 -2.30 1.28
N ASN A 283 2.58 -3.23 0.40
CA ASN A 283 1.33 -3.98 0.50
C ASN A 283 1.26 -4.84 1.77
N SER A 284 0.10 -5.44 2.04
CA SER A 284 -0.14 -6.19 3.27
C SER A 284 0.75 -7.44 3.41
N VAL A 285 0.95 -7.86 4.65
CA VAL A 285 1.62 -9.13 5.01
C VAL A 285 0.81 -10.30 4.47
N ILE A 286 -0.52 -10.28 4.62
CA ILE A 286 -1.41 -11.36 4.15
C ILE A 286 -1.24 -11.57 2.64
N ALA A 287 -1.31 -10.51 1.83
CA ALA A 287 -1.16 -10.63 0.38
C ALA A 287 0.21 -11.19 -0.02
N THR A 288 1.31 -10.71 0.60
CA THR A 288 2.64 -11.22 0.28
C THR A 288 2.81 -12.68 0.68
N LYS A 289 2.36 -13.07 1.88
CA LYS A 289 2.42 -14.48 2.31
C LYS A 289 1.57 -15.39 1.45
N THR A 290 0.37 -14.95 1.09
CA THR A 290 -0.50 -15.69 0.16
C THR A 290 0.19 -15.90 -1.18
N ALA A 291 0.75 -14.84 -1.77
CA ALA A 291 1.45 -14.94 -3.04
C ALA A 291 2.64 -15.91 -2.99
N LEU A 292 3.43 -15.88 -1.90
CA LEU A 292 4.57 -16.80 -1.71
C LEU A 292 4.15 -18.28 -1.66
N LYS A 293 2.93 -18.58 -1.18
CA LYS A 293 2.38 -19.93 -1.16
C LYS A 293 1.79 -20.37 -2.51
N LEU A 294 1.55 -19.42 -3.41
CA LEU A 294 0.85 -19.68 -4.69
C LEU A 294 1.77 -19.66 -5.90
N ALA A 295 2.96 -19.09 -5.80
CA ALA A 295 3.84 -18.90 -6.94
C ALA A 295 5.32 -19.18 -6.60
N ASP A 296 6.11 -19.53 -7.62
CA ASP A 296 7.56 -19.73 -7.46
C ASP A 296 8.30 -18.42 -7.24
N TYR A 297 7.76 -17.31 -7.76
CA TYR A 297 8.31 -15.96 -7.63
C TYR A 297 7.22 -14.96 -7.25
N VAL A 298 7.53 -14.12 -6.31
CA VAL A 298 6.69 -12.98 -5.90
C VAL A 298 7.46 -11.70 -6.12
N VAL A 299 6.93 -10.80 -6.95
CA VAL A 299 7.51 -9.49 -7.20
C VAL A 299 6.69 -8.44 -6.47
N THR A 300 7.31 -7.71 -5.55
CA THR A 300 6.65 -6.64 -4.79
C THR A 300 7.48 -5.37 -4.79
N GLU A 301 6.89 -4.25 -4.37
CA GLU A 301 7.58 -2.98 -4.32
C GLU A 301 7.47 -2.29 -2.96
N ALA A 302 8.39 -1.36 -2.69
CA ALA A 302 8.33 -0.45 -1.57
C ALA A 302 8.31 1.01 -2.05
N GLY A 303 7.54 1.86 -1.37
CA GLY A 303 7.37 3.26 -1.75
C GLY A 303 8.63 4.10 -1.53
N PHE A 304 8.78 5.20 -2.26
CA PHE A 304 9.94 6.09 -2.24
C PHE A 304 11.26 5.41 -2.67
N GLY A 305 12.39 5.88 -2.17
CA GLY A 305 13.70 5.31 -2.45
C GLY A 305 14.07 4.18 -1.48
N ALA A 306 15.19 3.53 -1.76
CA ALA A 306 15.67 2.41 -0.96
C ALA A 306 16.08 2.82 0.47
N ASP A 307 16.46 4.07 0.66
CA ASP A 307 16.79 4.70 1.95
C ASP A 307 15.56 5.00 2.84
N LEU A 308 14.37 4.75 2.37
CA LEU A 308 13.13 4.90 3.14
C LEU A 308 12.23 3.65 3.00
N GLY A 309 11.70 3.40 1.79
CA GLY A 309 10.73 2.35 1.57
C GLY A 309 11.32 0.95 1.71
N ALA A 310 12.48 0.68 1.11
CA ALA A 310 13.12 -0.63 1.25
C ALA A 310 13.60 -0.88 2.69
N GLU A 311 14.15 0.12 3.38
CA GLU A 311 14.51 -0.03 4.80
C GLU A 311 13.29 -0.36 5.66
N LYS A 312 12.16 0.33 5.48
CA LYS A 312 10.91 0.00 6.19
C LYS A 312 10.35 -1.37 5.81
N PHE A 313 10.46 -1.76 4.56
CA PHE A 313 10.08 -3.10 4.12
C PHE A 313 10.90 -4.17 4.87
N LEU A 314 12.22 -4.01 4.91
CA LEU A 314 13.12 -4.96 5.55
C LEU A 314 13.03 -4.91 7.07
N ASP A 315 13.10 -3.72 7.67
CA ASP A 315 13.17 -3.55 9.12
C ASP A 315 11.81 -3.63 9.84
N ILE A 316 10.71 -3.38 9.16
CA ILE A 316 9.36 -3.44 9.75
C ILE A 316 8.62 -4.67 9.24
N LYS A 317 8.27 -4.70 7.96
CA LYS A 317 7.41 -5.77 7.40
C LYS A 317 8.10 -7.13 7.48
N CYS A 318 9.32 -7.25 6.98
CA CYS A 318 10.04 -8.53 6.97
C CYS A 318 10.28 -9.06 8.38
N ARG A 319 10.76 -8.22 9.30
CA ARG A 319 11.00 -8.63 10.70
C ARG A 319 9.72 -9.10 11.40
N LYS A 320 8.61 -8.35 11.24
CA LYS A 320 7.35 -8.71 11.89
C LYS A 320 6.68 -9.94 11.28
N ALA A 321 6.87 -10.16 9.99
CA ALA A 321 6.19 -11.23 9.25
C ALA A 321 7.05 -12.48 9.05
N GLY A 322 8.33 -12.45 9.43
CA GLY A 322 9.28 -13.54 9.16
C GLY A 322 9.60 -13.70 7.67
N LEU A 323 9.58 -12.58 6.91
CA LEU A 323 9.88 -12.58 5.48
C LEU A 323 11.35 -12.23 5.25
N HIS A 324 11.91 -12.75 4.16
CA HIS A 324 13.26 -12.40 3.69
C HIS A 324 13.25 -12.34 2.16
N PRO A 325 13.60 -11.20 1.52
CA PRO A 325 13.76 -11.15 0.08
C PRO A 325 14.93 -11.99 -0.40
N ASP A 326 14.75 -12.73 -1.48
CA ASP A 326 15.82 -13.48 -2.16
C ASP A 326 16.66 -12.58 -3.08
N ALA A 327 16.06 -11.48 -3.57
CA ALA A 327 16.75 -10.49 -4.38
C ALA A 327 16.09 -9.10 -4.26
N VAL A 328 16.88 -8.07 -4.53
CA VAL A 328 16.40 -6.69 -4.67
C VAL A 328 16.72 -6.20 -6.08
N VAL A 329 15.72 -5.62 -6.73
CA VAL A 329 15.89 -4.87 -7.99
C VAL A 329 15.89 -3.38 -7.65
N LEU A 330 17.00 -2.73 -7.84
CA LEU A 330 17.20 -1.30 -7.61
C LEU A 330 17.03 -0.54 -8.92
N VAL A 331 15.92 0.16 -9.07
CA VAL A 331 15.59 0.91 -10.28
C VAL A 331 16.26 2.29 -10.25
N ALA A 332 16.91 2.65 -11.35
CA ALA A 332 17.42 3.98 -11.62
C ALA A 332 17.00 4.42 -13.02
N THR A 333 16.48 5.64 -13.16
CA THR A 333 16.21 6.21 -14.49
C THR A 333 17.35 7.12 -14.92
N THR A 334 17.60 7.20 -16.21
CA THR A 334 18.58 8.16 -16.75
C THR A 334 18.21 9.59 -16.38
N LYS A 335 16.92 9.92 -16.32
CA LYS A 335 16.43 11.25 -15.87
C LYS A 335 16.75 11.51 -14.39
N ALA A 336 16.53 10.53 -13.53
CA ALA A 336 16.84 10.66 -12.10
C ALA A 336 18.35 10.80 -11.87
N LEU A 337 19.17 10.00 -12.56
CA LEU A 337 20.64 10.13 -12.48
C LEU A 337 21.11 11.52 -12.92
N LYS A 338 20.59 12.07 -14.04
CA LYS A 338 20.89 13.44 -14.47
C LYS A 338 20.54 14.47 -13.39
N MET A 339 19.35 14.36 -12.75
CA MET A 339 18.94 15.27 -11.69
C MET A 339 19.85 15.18 -10.47
N HIS A 340 20.21 13.96 -10.04
CA HIS A 340 21.18 13.77 -8.95
C HIS A 340 22.58 14.30 -9.32
N GLY A 341 22.92 14.34 -10.60
CA GLY A 341 24.12 14.98 -11.13
C GLY A 341 24.05 16.49 -11.25
N GLY A 342 22.89 17.09 -10.92
CA GLY A 342 22.70 18.55 -10.89
C GLY A 342 21.98 19.16 -12.10
N VAL A 343 21.43 18.37 -13.01
CA VAL A 343 20.64 18.85 -14.14
C VAL A 343 19.25 19.30 -13.69
N ALA A 344 18.81 20.48 -14.10
CA ALA A 344 17.47 20.99 -13.81
C ALA A 344 16.38 20.17 -14.54
N LYS A 345 15.17 20.11 -13.95
CA LYS A 345 14.05 19.35 -14.53
C LYS A 345 13.70 19.77 -15.97
N SER A 346 13.84 21.06 -16.30
CA SER A 346 13.62 21.60 -17.64
C SER A 346 14.56 21.01 -18.72
N ASP A 347 15.77 20.59 -18.32
CA ASP A 347 16.87 20.27 -19.21
C ASP A 347 17.14 18.77 -19.34
N LEU A 348 16.30 17.94 -18.74
CA LEU A 348 16.45 16.47 -18.68
C LEU A 348 16.39 15.77 -20.05
N LYS A 349 15.82 16.41 -21.07
CA LYS A 349 15.75 15.88 -22.45
C LYS A 349 17.10 15.87 -23.16
N GLY A 350 18.00 16.82 -22.82
CA GLY A 350 19.32 16.90 -23.37
C GLY A 350 20.24 15.76 -22.92
N GLU A 351 21.18 15.36 -23.78
CA GLU A 351 22.24 14.42 -23.40
C GLU A 351 23.20 15.08 -22.39
N ASN A 352 23.54 14.39 -21.32
CA ASN A 352 24.52 14.86 -20.33
C ASN A 352 25.14 13.66 -19.60
N VAL A 353 26.17 13.06 -20.18
CA VAL A 353 26.84 11.89 -19.66
C VAL A 353 27.58 12.21 -18.35
N GLU A 354 28.21 13.39 -18.26
CA GLU A 354 28.93 13.81 -17.05
C GLU A 354 27.99 13.87 -15.84
N ALA A 355 26.79 14.42 -15.98
CA ALA A 355 25.79 14.46 -14.92
C ALA A 355 25.30 13.05 -14.55
N ILE A 356 25.16 12.13 -15.51
CA ILE A 356 24.79 10.74 -15.21
C ILE A 356 25.87 10.09 -14.36
N VAL A 357 27.15 10.22 -14.75
CA VAL A 357 28.27 9.65 -13.99
C VAL A 357 28.30 10.22 -12.57
N LYS A 358 28.13 11.52 -12.40
CA LYS A 358 28.03 12.15 -11.07
C LYS A 358 26.82 11.63 -10.28
N GLY A 359 25.66 11.48 -10.92
CA GLY A 359 24.44 10.95 -10.31
C GLY A 359 24.57 9.48 -9.86
N CYS A 360 25.51 8.72 -10.43
CA CYS A 360 25.82 7.36 -10.00
C CYS A 360 26.36 7.28 -8.55
N GLU A 361 26.79 8.38 -7.94
CA GLU A 361 27.13 8.44 -6.52
C GLU A 361 25.91 8.09 -5.64
N ASN A 362 24.71 8.61 -6.00
CA ASN A 362 23.46 8.28 -5.32
C ASN A 362 23.14 6.80 -5.49
N LEU A 363 23.20 6.27 -6.70
CA LEU A 363 22.98 4.85 -7.00
C LEU A 363 23.93 3.95 -6.18
N SER A 364 25.22 4.28 -6.17
CA SER A 364 26.25 3.53 -5.42
C SER A 364 26.00 3.53 -3.92
N ARG A 365 25.46 4.63 -3.36
CA ARG A 365 25.05 4.70 -1.96
C ARG A 365 23.92 3.72 -1.67
N HIS A 366 22.90 3.69 -2.51
CA HIS A 366 21.77 2.76 -2.33
C HIS A 366 22.19 1.29 -2.46
N ILE A 367 23.08 0.95 -3.39
CA ILE A 367 23.62 -0.40 -3.51
C ILE A 367 24.33 -0.80 -2.20
N ARG A 368 25.20 0.08 -1.64
CA ARG A 368 25.90 -0.20 -0.38
C ARG A 368 24.93 -0.33 0.80
N ASN A 369 23.90 0.51 0.89
CA ASN A 369 22.90 0.43 1.96
C ASN A 369 22.13 -0.90 1.90
N LEU A 370 21.66 -1.30 0.73
CA LEU A 370 20.95 -2.56 0.55
C LEU A 370 21.84 -3.78 0.82
N GLY A 371 23.15 -3.68 0.49
CA GLY A 371 24.12 -4.72 0.78
C GLY A 371 24.28 -5.04 2.28
N GLN A 372 23.94 -4.10 3.18
CA GLN A 372 23.97 -4.33 4.62
C GLN A 372 22.90 -5.34 5.09
N PHE A 373 21.87 -5.55 4.31
CA PHE A 373 20.82 -6.54 4.60
C PHE A 373 21.15 -7.94 4.07
N SER A 374 22.33 -8.13 3.52
CA SER A 374 22.79 -9.42 2.96
C SER A 374 21.90 -9.97 1.85
N VAL A 375 21.25 -9.09 1.08
CA VAL A 375 20.39 -9.45 -0.05
C VAL A 375 21.10 -9.13 -1.36
N PRO A 376 21.09 -10.04 -2.36
CA PRO A 376 21.61 -9.75 -3.69
C PRO A 376 20.89 -8.56 -4.33
N VAL A 377 21.66 -7.61 -4.88
CA VAL A 377 21.11 -6.40 -5.52
C VAL A 377 21.41 -6.41 -7.02
N THR A 378 20.36 -6.31 -7.83
CA THR A 378 20.47 -6.11 -9.28
C THR A 378 20.00 -4.71 -9.62
N VAL A 379 20.76 -3.98 -10.43
CA VAL A 379 20.39 -2.64 -10.89
C VAL A 379 19.61 -2.73 -12.20
N ALA A 380 18.43 -2.13 -12.23
CA ALA A 380 17.63 -1.95 -13.45
C ALA A 380 17.70 -0.48 -13.90
N ILE A 381 18.30 -0.23 -15.07
CA ILE A 381 18.31 1.10 -15.67
C ILE A 381 17.04 1.25 -16.51
N ASN A 382 16.10 2.06 -16.03
CA ASN A 382 14.89 2.40 -16.76
C ASN A 382 15.18 3.59 -17.66
N HIS A 383 15.14 3.35 -18.96
CA HIS A 383 15.49 4.33 -19.97
C HIS A 383 14.24 4.86 -20.67
N TYR A 384 14.01 6.16 -20.57
CA TYR A 384 12.98 6.87 -21.33
C TYR A 384 13.61 7.53 -22.55
N ILE A 385 13.03 7.32 -23.71
CA ILE A 385 13.42 7.98 -24.96
C ILE A 385 12.90 9.42 -24.97
#